data_7e995c6ef9ee8c0bf963f3fb5bf7cc56
#
_entry.id   7e995c6ef9ee8c0bf963f3fb5bf7cc56
#
_cell.length_a   1.000
_cell.length_b   1.000
_cell.length_c   1.000
_cell.angle_alpha   90.00
_cell.angle_beta   90.00
_cell.angle_gamma   90.00
#
_symmetry.space_group_name_H-M   'P 1'
#
loop_
_entity.id
_entity.type
_entity.pdbx_description
1 polymer ?
#
loop_
_entity_poly.entity_id
_entity_poly.type
_entity_poly.pdbx_seq_one_letter_code
_entity_poly.pdbx_strand_id
1 'polypeptide(L)'
;MRRILAAAMACLALAVATAAGADRPWVFLVAWLGLGSALSYDWPLKSTVLSPLPYAVSFACLPAFVVLVAGHSVPAWLVLAGGLLGFGAHFANVVPDMADDEATGVRGLPHRLGADGALAVSAGALLAVTALLIFGPPGPPRAFGAAAGAVAVVVLLLGAFVGRRSAARHWAFRGVIGVALVDVALLIAGGALQ
;
A
#
# COMPACT_ATOMS: atom_id res chain seq x y z
N MET A 1 -6.74 2.69 -25.17
CA MET A 1 -6.96 3.85 -24.30
C MET A 1 -8.44 4.12 -24.01
N ARG A 2 -9.35 4.33 -25.00
CA ARG A 2 -10.79 4.60 -24.76
C ARG A 2 -11.52 3.54 -23.91
N ARG A 3 -11.24 2.22 -24.10
CA ARG A 3 -11.86 1.13 -23.34
C ARG A 3 -11.41 1.09 -21.88
N ILE A 4 -10.12 1.38 -21.60
CA ILE A 4 -9.57 1.46 -20.23
C ILE A 4 -10.19 2.64 -19.49
N LEU A 5 -10.28 3.80 -20.14
CA LEU A 5 -10.93 4.98 -19.57
C LEU A 5 -12.42 4.72 -19.28
N ALA A 6 -13.13 4.08 -20.22
CA ALA A 6 -14.54 3.73 -20.03
C ALA A 6 -14.74 2.74 -18.86
N ALA A 7 -13.86 1.73 -18.74
CA ALA A 7 -13.90 0.80 -17.60
C ALA A 7 -13.61 1.51 -16.27
N ALA A 8 -12.61 2.38 -16.23
CA ALA A 8 -12.29 3.19 -15.04
C ALA A 8 -13.47 4.09 -14.65
N MET A 9 -14.10 4.75 -15.61
CA MET A 9 -15.29 5.58 -15.37
C MET A 9 -16.50 4.76 -14.92
N ALA A 10 -16.70 3.55 -15.45
CA ALA A 10 -17.76 2.64 -15.02
C ALA A 10 -17.54 2.15 -13.58
N CYS A 11 -16.29 1.76 -13.22
CA CYS A 11 -15.94 1.39 -11.86
C CYS A 11 -16.13 2.57 -10.89
N LEU A 12 -15.76 3.77 -11.31
CA LEU A 12 -15.98 4.98 -10.54
C LEU A 12 -17.47 5.26 -10.33
N ALA A 13 -18.27 5.21 -11.41
CA ALA A 13 -19.72 5.42 -11.33
C ALA A 13 -20.38 4.38 -10.40
N LEU A 14 -19.95 3.13 -10.47
CA LEU A 14 -20.44 2.07 -9.59
C LEU A 14 -20.05 2.34 -8.12
N ALA A 15 -18.79 2.73 -7.86
CA ALA A 15 -18.35 3.09 -6.52
C ALA A 15 -19.12 4.29 -5.95
N VAL A 16 -19.37 5.30 -6.78
CA VAL A 16 -20.18 6.47 -6.41
C VAL A 16 -21.63 6.06 -6.15
N ALA A 17 -22.23 5.22 -7.00
CA ALA A 17 -23.61 4.75 -6.83
C ALA A 17 -23.79 3.91 -5.55
N THR A 18 -22.82 3.02 -5.24
CA THR A 18 -22.84 2.25 -4.01
C THR A 18 -22.66 3.14 -2.77
N ALA A 19 -21.79 4.14 -2.84
CA ALA A 19 -21.60 5.10 -1.76
C ALA A 19 -22.83 6.02 -1.56
N ALA A 20 -23.48 6.44 -2.63
CA ALA A 20 -24.70 7.28 -2.58
C ALA A 20 -25.92 6.53 -2.00
N GLY A 21 -26.00 5.20 -2.19
CA GLY A 21 -27.08 4.38 -1.61
C GLY A 21 -26.92 4.11 -0.11
N ALA A 22 -25.82 4.55 0.52
CA ALA A 22 -25.51 4.22 1.91
C ALA A 22 -26.04 5.23 2.94
N ASP A 23 -26.73 6.28 2.60
CA ASP A 23 -27.20 7.38 3.50
C ASP A 23 -26.10 7.93 4.45
N ARG A 24 -24.82 7.75 4.07
CA ARG A 24 -23.65 8.04 4.89
C ARG A 24 -22.65 8.92 4.16
N PRO A 25 -22.63 10.23 4.38
CA PRO A 25 -21.76 11.16 3.67
C PRO A 25 -20.26 10.85 3.81
N TRP A 26 -19.87 10.22 4.91
CA TRP A 26 -18.47 9.84 5.16
C TRP A 26 -17.95 8.75 4.20
N VAL A 27 -18.80 7.80 3.80
CA VAL A 27 -18.46 6.76 2.81
C VAL A 27 -18.09 7.41 1.48
N PHE A 28 -18.91 8.36 1.07
CA PHE A 28 -18.71 9.13 -0.16
C PHE A 28 -17.43 9.97 -0.10
N LEU A 29 -17.21 10.67 1.02
CA LEU A 29 -16.01 11.48 1.24
C LEU A 29 -14.73 10.65 1.15
N VAL A 30 -14.67 9.49 1.82
CA VAL A 30 -13.51 8.59 1.81
C VAL A 30 -13.26 8.02 0.42
N ALA A 31 -14.31 7.62 -0.31
CA ALA A 31 -14.18 7.13 -1.68
C ALA A 31 -13.58 8.19 -2.61
N TRP A 32 -14.08 9.42 -2.54
CA TRP A 32 -13.57 10.53 -3.36
C TRP A 32 -12.18 10.98 -2.98
N LEU A 33 -11.85 10.96 -1.68
CA LEU A 33 -10.51 11.27 -1.19
C LEU A 33 -9.50 10.24 -1.72
N GLY A 34 -9.81 8.95 -1.62
CA GLY A 34 -8.95 7.88 -2.14
C GLY A 34 -8.75 7.96 -3.64
N LEU A 35 -9.83 8.16 -4.39
CA LEU A 35 -9.76 8.27 -5.85
C LEU A 35 -9.04 9.54 -6.30
N GLY A 36 -9.39 10.69 -5.74
CA GLY A 36 -8.74 11.97 -6.06
C GLY A 36 -7.25 11.93 -5.76
N SER A 37 -6.87 11.28 -4.65
CA SER A 37 -5.47 11.04 -4.32
C SER A 37 -4.78 10.15 -5.38
N ALA A 38 -5.40 9.04 -5.80
CA ALA A 38 -4.85 8.17 -6.83
C ALA A 38 -4.65 8.90 -8.17
N LEU A 39 -5.61 9.72 -8.58
CA LEU A 39 -5.52 10.50 -9.81
C LEU A 39 -4.44 11.59 -9.73
N SER A 40 -4.20 12.15 -8.55
CA SER A 40 -3.16 13.16 -8.32
C SER A 40 -1.74 12.60 -8.48
N TYR A 41 -1.57 11.28 -8.44
CA TYR A 41 -0.28 10.63 -8.68
C TYR A 41 0.23 10.92 -10.08
N ASP A 42 -0.57 10.65 -11.12
CA ASP A 42 -0.13 10.80 -12.50
C ASP A 42 0.16 12.27 -12.85
N TRP A 43 -0.55 13.18 -12.23
CA TRP A 43 -0.37 14.62 -12.43
C TRP A 43 -0.87 15.42 -11.22
N PRO A 44 0.00 16.19 -10.54
CA PRO A 44 1.41 16.49 -10.84
C PRO A 44 2.43 15.73 -9.97
N LEU A 45 2.01 14.82 -9.05
CA LEU A 45 2.82 14.40 -7.89
C LEU A 45 3.91 13.35 -8.20
N LYS A 46 3.74 12.55 -9.25
CA LYS A 46 4.64 11.43 -9.60
C LYS A 46 6.13 11.85 -9.70
N SER A 47 6.42 13.07 -10.21
CA SER A 47 7.78 13.57 -10.39
C SER A 47 8.30 14.40 -9.21
N THR A 48 7.60 14.44 -8.08
CA THR A 48 7.93 15.25 -6.90
C THR A 48 8.36 14.41 -5.71
N VAL A 49 8.85 15.08 -4.66
CA VAL A 49 9.13 14.43 -3.35
C VAL A 49 7.86 13.92 -2.67
N LEU A 50 6.69 14.41 -3.08
CA LEU A 50 5.40 13.99 -2.56
C LEU A 50 4.82 12.77 -3.29
N SER A 51 5.56 12.18 -4.23
CA SER A 51 5.10 11.01 -5.00
C SER A 51 4.57 9.82 -4.17
N PRO A 52 5.02 9.56 -2.92
CA PRO A 52 4.44 8.49 -2.11
C PRO A 52 3.07 8.82 -1.50
N LEU A 53 2.72 10.11 -1.34
CA LEU A 53 1.48 10.52 -0.67
C LEU A 53 0.22 10.00 -1.33
N PRO A 54 0.06 10.06 -2.68
CA PRO A 54 -1.13 9.52 -3.33
C PRO A 54 -1.36 8.05 -3.01
N TYR A 55 -0.31 7.24 -3.01
CA TYR A 55 -0.39 5.83 -2.62
C TYR A 55 -0.79 5.66 -1.15
N ALA A 56 -0.13 6.40 -0.25
CA ALA A 56 -0.44 6.33 1.18
C ALA A 56 -1.91 6.69 1.46
N VAL A 57 -2.40 7.79 0.90
CA VAL A 57 -3.79 8.25 1.12
C VAL A 57 -4.79 7.29 0.47
N SER A 58 -4.57 6.88 -0.78
CA SER A 58 -5.50 5.98 -1.47
C SER A 58 -5.61 4.64 -0.75
N PHE A 59 -4.50 4.07 -0.32
CA PHE A 59 -4.48 2.79 0.39
C PHE A 59 -5.02 2.91 1.83
N ALA A 60 -4.88 4.06 2.49
CA ALA A 60 -5.55 4.31 3.77
C ALA A 60 -7.08 4.37 3.63
N CYS A 61 -7.55 4.95 2.53
CA CYS A 61 -8.98 5.05 2.24
C CYS A 61 -9.64 3.70 1.90
N LEU A 62 -8.90 2.73 1.33
CA LEU A 62 -9.46 1.45 0.93
C LEU A 62 -10.08 0.67 2.12
N PRO A 63 -9.34 0.32 3.18
CA PRO A 63 -9.93 -0.38 4.32
C PRO A 63 -10.95 0.48 5.06
N ALA A 64 -10.73 1.80 5.13
CA ALA A 64 -11.70 2.71 5.73
C ALA A 64 -13.04 2.68 5.00
N PHE A 65 -13.02 2.70 3.66
CA PHE A 65 -14.22 2.61 2.84
C PHE A 65 -14.99 1.29 3.11
N VAL A 66 -14.28 0.15 3.10
CA VAL A 66 -14.90 -1.16 3.33
C VAL A 66 -15.59 -1.24 4.69
N VAL A 67 -14.90 -0.79 5.75
CA VAL A 67 -15.44 -0.79 7.13
C VAL A 67 -16.65 0.15 7.25
N LEU A 68 -16.59 1.34 6.65
CA LEU A 68 -17.70 2.28 6.65
C LEU A 68 -18.92 1.76 5.89
N VAL A 69 -18.73 1.12 4.73
CA VAL A 69 -19.83 0.48 3.98
C VAL A 69 -20.48 -0.62 4.81
N ALA A 70 -19.69 -1.42 5.52
CA ALA A 70 -20.18 -2.45 6.44
C ALA A 70 -20.90 -1.88 7.68
N GLY A 71 -20.88 -0.58 7.89
CA GLY A 71 -21.60 0.07 8.99
C GLY A 71 -20.83 0.13 10.31
N HIS A 72 -19.54 -0.13 10.28
CA HIS A 72 -18.70 -0.14 11.48
C HIS A 72 -17.86 1.13 11.62
N SER A 73 -17.35 1.37 12.84
CA SER A 73 -16.36 2.42 13.10
C SER A 73 -14.99 1.98 12.60
N VAL A 74 -14.28 2.90 11.94
CA VAL A 74 -12.97 2.61 11.34
C VAL A 74 -11.87 2.65 12.41
N PRO A 75 -11.16 1.55 12.70
CA PRO A 75 -10.05 1.57 13.62
C PRO A 75 -8.85 2.34 13.05
N ALA A 76 -8.23 3.19 13.86
CA ALA A 76 -7.09 4.01 13.42
C ALA A 76 -5.89 3.15 12.95
N TRP A 77 -5.63 2.02 13.64
CA TRP A 77 -4.54 1.11 13.26
C TRP A 77 -4.72 0.55 11.84
N LEU A 78 -5.95 0.30 11.40
CA LEU A 78 -6.27 -0.24 10.09
C LEU A 78 -6.00 0.80 8.98
N VAL A 79 -6.36 2.05 9.22
CA VAL A 79 -6.08 3.18 8.32
C VAL A 79 -4.58 3.40 8.18
N LEU A 80 -3.85 3.37 9.31
CA LEU A 80 -2.40 3.51 9.33
C LEU A 80 -1.71 2.35 8.61
N ALA A 81 -2.17 1.11 8.83
CA ALA A 81 -1.65 -0.06 8.13
C ALA A 81 -1.85 0.05 6.61
N GLY A 82 -3.06 0.43 6.17
CA GLY A 82 -3.35 0.68 4.75
C GLY A 82 -2.44 1.77 4.17
N GLY A 83 -2.32 2.90 4.85
CA GLY A 83 -1.48 4.02 4.40
C GLY A 83 0.00 3.65 4.28
N LEU A 84 0.55 2.95 5.27
CA LEU A 84 1.94 2.48 5.23
C LEU A 84 2.15 1.40 4.18
N LEU A 85 1.17 0.52 3.94
CA LEU A 85 1.22 -0.45 2.87
C LEU A 85 1.32 0.24 1.50
N GLY A 86 0.46 1.23 1.26
CA GLY A 86 0.50 2.03 0.02
C GLY A 86 1.81 2.79 -0.12
N PHE A 87 2.28 3.42 0.97
CA PHE A 87 3.57 4.11 0.99
C PHE A 87 4.72 3.17 0.61
N GLY A 88 4.84 2.01 1.26
CA GLY A 88 5.86 1.01 0.97
C GLY A 88 5.74 0.43 -0.44
N ALA A 89 4.52 0.14 -0.90
CA ALA A 89 4.25 -0.36 -2.24
C ALA A 89 4.70 0.62 -3.33
N HIS A 90 4.52 1.94 -3.12
CA HIS A 90 5.01 2.95 -4.06
C HIS A 90 6.52 2.85 -4.27
N PHE A 91 7.30 2.76 -3.17
CA PHE A 91 8.76 2.63 -3.26
C PHE A 91 9.19 1.35 -3.97
N ALA A 92 8.53 0.22 -3.69
CA ALA A 92 8.82 -1.03 -4.37
C ALA A 92 8.49 -0.99 -5.87
N ASN A 93 7.33 -0.44 -6.23
CA ASN A 93 6.85 -0.38 -7.62
C ASN A 93 7.75 0.45 -8.54
N VAL A 94 8.38 1.51 -8.02
CA VAL A 94 9.24 2.37 -8.83
C VAL A 94 10.60 1.71 -9.14
N VAL A 95 11.08 0.79 -8.29
CA VAL A 95 12.44 0.23 -8.44
C VAL A 95 12.67 -0.46 -9.79
N PRO A 96 11.77 -1.29 -10.34
CA PRO A 96 11.97 -1.90 -11.65
C PRO A 96 12.02 -0.89 -12.80
N ASP A 97 11.27 0.20 -12.68
CA ASP A 97 11.02 1.15 -13.76
C ASP A 97 11.93 2.40 -13.69
N MET A 98 12.83 2.48 -12.68
CA MET A 98 13.65 3.68 -12.42
C MET A 98 14.40 4.19 -13.65
N ALA A 99 14.98 3.29 -14.45
CA ALA A 99 15.76 3.69 -15.63
C ALA A 99 14.87 4.29 -16.73
N ASP A 100 13.71 3.72 -16.96
CA ASP A 100 12.74 4.18 -17.97
C ASP A 100 12.06 5.49 -17.52
N ASP A 101 11.75 5.59 -16.22
CA ASP A 101 11.21 6.80 -15.61
C ASP A 101 12.20 7.97 -15.72
N GLU A 102 13.48 7.75 -15.44
CA GLU A 102 14.52 8.79 -15.58
C GLU A 102 14.69 9.23 -17.04
N ALA A 103 14.60 8.32 -18.00
CA ALA A 103 14.67 8.64 -19.43
C ALA A 103 13.50 9.53 -19.88
N THR A 104 12.35 9.44 -19.20
CA THR A 104 11.15 10.26 -19.46
C THR A 104 11.05 11.50 -18.55
N GLY A 105 12.05 11.76 -17.71
CA GLY A 105 12.11 12.94 -16.82
C GLY A 105 11.34 12.78 -15.51
N VAL A 106 10.87 11.58 -15.18
CA VAL A 106 10.20 11.31 -13.91
C VAL A 106 11.24 11.12 -12.80
N ARG A 107 11.18 11.96 -11.75
CA ARG A 107 12.13 11.96 -10.63
C ARG A 107 11.43 12.17 -9.29
N GLY A 108 10.58 11.20 -8.91
CA GLY A 108 9.92 11.15 -7.62
C GLY A 108 10.88 10.87 -6.45
N LEU A 109 10.35 10.78 -5.24
CA LEU A 109 11.16 10.53 -4.03
C LEU A 109 11.97 9.22 -4.12
N PRO A 110 11.43 8.08 -4.60
CA PRO A 110 12.21 6.84 -4.73
C PRO A 110 13.45 7.00 -5.60
N HIS A 111 13.37 7.75 -6.72
CA HIS A 111 14.51 8.02 -7.61
C HIS A 111 15.64 8.78 -6.89
N ARG A 112 15.28 9.71 -5.98
CA ARG A 112 16.26 10.50 -5.20
C ARG A 112 17.00 9.65 -4.18
N LEU A 113 16.38 8.59 -3.67
CA LEU A 113 16.97 7.64 -2.72
C LEU A 113 17.77 6.52 -3.42
N GLY A 114 17.54 6.34 -4.72
CA GLY A 114 18.06 5.21 -5.47
C GLY A 114 17.41 3.87 -5.11
N ALA A 115 17.71 2.84 -5.89
CA ALA A 115 17.03 1.54 -5.74
C ALA A 115 17.19 0.92 -4.35
N ASP A 116 18.40 0.97 -3.78
CA ASP A 116 18.66 0.37 -2.46
C ASP A 116 17.95 1.14 -1.34
N GLY A 117 17.96 2.48 -1.40
CA GLY A 117 17.23 3.34 -0.48
C GLY A 117 15.71 3.14 -0.58
N ALA A 118 15.18 3.05 -1.79
CA ALA A 118 13.77 2.79 -2.03
C ALA A 118 13.33 1.43 -1.46
N LEU A 119 14.11 0.36 -1.69
CA LEU A 119 13.83 -0.96 -1.11
C LEU A 119 13.92 -0.96 0.42
N ALA A 120 14.89 -0.25 1.01
CA ALA A 120 15.00 -0.13 2.47
C ALA A 120 13.79 0.59 3.08
N VAL A 121 13.34 1.69 2.49
CA VAL A 121 12.13 2.41 2.93
C VAL A 121 10.89 1.53 2.80
N SER A 122 10.74 0.84 1.67
CA SER A 122 9.64 -0.10 1.45
C SER A 122 9.63 -1.21 2.50
N ALA A 123 10.77 -1.85 2.74
CA ALA A 123 10.90 -2.90 3.75
C ALA A 123 10.55 -2.42 5.16
N GLY A 124 11.03 -1.24 5.55
CA GLY A 124 10.70 -0.64 6.84
C GLY A 124 9.21 -0.33 6.99
N ALA A 125 8.58 0.21 5.95
CA ALA A 125 7.15 0.47 5.93
C ALA A 125 6.33 -0.82 6.08
N LEU A 126 6.67 -1.89 5.34
CA LEU A 126 5.98 -3.17 5.43
C LEU A 126 6.16 -3.86 6.79
N LEU A 127 7.35 -3.78 7.40
CA LEU A 127 7.52 -4.27 8.78
C LEU A 127 6.64 -3.50 9.79
N ALA A 128 6.48 -2.19 9.59
CA ALA A 128 5.57 -1.41 10.42
C ALA A 128 4.10 -1.80 10.19
N VAL A 129 3.71 -2.14 8.94
CA VAL A 129 2.40 -2.72 8.63
C VAL A 129 2.22 -4.04 9.37
N THR A 130 3.18 -4.96 9.25
CA THR A 130 3.15 -6.25 9.96
C THR A 130 2.94 -6.05 11.46
N ALA A 131 3.69 -5.12 12.07
CA ALA A 131 3.53 -4.81 13.51
C ALA A 131 2.13 -4.26 13.82
N LEU A 132 1.59 -3.35 13.00
CA LEU A 132 0.23 -2.84 13.17
C LEU A 132 -0.85 -3.91 13.05
N LEU A 133 -0.67 -4.87 12.15
CA LEU A 133 -1.60 -5.99 11.97
C LEU A 133 -1.56 -6.99 13.13
N ILE A 134 -0.41 -7.13 13.80
CA ILE A 134 -0.25 -8.01 14.97
C ILE A 134 -0.76 -7.34 16.26
N PHE A 135 -0.42 -6.05 16.47
CA PHE A 135 -0.63 -5.36 17.73
C PHE A 135 -1.78 -4.33 17.70
N GLY A 136 -2.29 -3.98 16.52
CA GLY A 136 -3.36 -2.99 16.36
C GLY A 136 -4.74 -3.50 16.74
N PRO A 137 -5.13 -4.74 16.41
CA PRO A 137 -6.41 -5.31 16.84
C PRO A 137 -6.50 -5.38 18.37
N PRO A 138 -7.67 -5.14 18.96
CA PRO A 138 -7.85 -5.22 20.40
C PRO A 138 -7.65 -6.66 20.89
N GLY A 139 -6.99 -6.81 22.05
CA GLY A 139 -6.71 -8.10 22.69
C GLY A 139 -5.25 -8.55 22.55
N PRO A 140 -4.90 -9.72 23.10
CA PRO A 140 -3.54 -10.23 23.02
C PRO A 140 -3.21 -10.66 21.58
N PRO A 141 -1.93 -10.48 21.15
CA PRO A 141 -1.48 -10.95 19.85
C PRO A 141 -1.73 -12.44 19.68
N ARG A 142 -2.29 -12.79 18.52
CA ARG A 142 -2.53 -14.19 18.21
C ARG A 142 -1.22 -14.90 17.85
N ALA A 143 -1.06 -16.17 18.24
CA ALA A 143 0.17 -16.94 17.99
C ALA A 143 0.57 -16.97 16.51
N PHE A 144 -0.40 -17.06 15.58
CA PHE A 144 -0.12 -17.01 14.15
C PHE A 144 0.40 -15.65 13.69
N GLY A 145 0.02 -14.54 14.36
CA GLY A 145 0.55 -13.21 14.08
C GLY A 145 2.04 -13.11 14.37
N ALA A 146 2.48 -13.64 15.52
CA ALA A 146 3.91 -13.69 15.83
C ALA A 146 4.70 -14.54 14.83
N ALA A 147 4.15 -15.69 14.42
CA ALA A 147 4.76 -16.54 13.39
C ALA A 147 4.85 -15.83 12.04
N ALA A 148 3.81 -15.13 11.60
CA ALA A 148 3.80 -14.37 10.37
C ALA A 148 4.80 -13.20 10.40
N GLY A 149 4.90 -12.50 11.55
CA GLY A 149 5.91 -11.46 11.75
C GLY A 149 7.34 -12.01 11.66
N ALA A 150 7.61 -13.16 12.25
CA ALA A 150 8.90 -13.83 12.12
C ALA A 150 9.21 -14.21 10.66
N VAL A 151 8.21 -14.74 9.93
CA VAL A 151 8.34 -15.04 8.50
C VAL A 151 8.63 -13.78 7.69
N ALA A 152 7.92 -12.68 7.94
CA ALA A 152 8.16 -11.40 7.26
C ALA A 152 9.60 -10.91 7.43
N VAL A 153 10.11 -10.93 8.66
CA VAL A 153 11.50 -10.55 8.97
C VAL A 153 12.48 -11.45 8.24
N VAL A 154 12.29 -12.79 8.31
CA VAL A 154 13.17 -13.76 7.64
C VAL A 154 13.18 -13.54 6.13
N VAL A 155 12.01 -13.34 5.50
CA VAL A 155 11.89 -13.10 4.05
C VAL A 155 12.64 -11.83 3.64
N LEU A 156 12.53 -10.75 4.41
CA LEU A 156 13.26 -9.51 4.14
C LEU A 156 14.77 -9.69 4.31
N LEU A 157 15.21 -10.33 5.38
CA LEU A 157 16.64 -10.57 5.63
C LEU A 157 17.25 -11.45 4.53
N LEU A 158 16.57 -12.51 4.12
CA LEU A 158 17.01 -13.36 3.02
C LEU A 158 17.04 -12.60 1.69
N GLY A 159 15.99 -11.84 1.38
CA GLY A 159 15.93 -11.01 0.19
C GLY A 159 17.05 -9.97 0.13
N ALA A 160 17.31 -9.29 1.26
CA ALA A 160 18.40 -8.33 1.39
C ALA A 160 19.77 -8.99 1.30
N PHE A 161 19.97 -10.14 1.94
CA PHE A 161 21.25 -10.89 1.91
C PHE A 161 21.58 -11.38 0.50
N VAL A 162 20.62 -11.99 -0.18
CA VAL A 162 20.80 -12.48 -1.56
C VAL A 162 20.93 -11.30 -2.52
N GLY A 163 20.17 -10.24 -2.32
CA GLY A 163 20.16 -9.03 -3.16
C GLY A 163 21.41 -8.15 -3.06
N ARG A 164 22.33 -8.40 -2.12
CA ARG A 164 23.60 -7.67 -2.00
C ARG A 164 24.50 -7.75 -3.25
N ARG A 165 24.33 -8.79 -4.05
CA ARG A 165 25.03 -8.92 -5.33
C ARG A 165 24.21 -8.17 -6.39
N SER A 166 24.85 -7.31 -7.18
CA SER A 166 24.19 -6.49 -8.21
C SER A 166 23.32 -7.32 -9.18
N ALA A 167 23.79 -8.50 -9.56
CA ALA A 167 23.03 -9.44 -10.43
C ALA A 167 21.79 -10.06 -9.74
N ALA A 168 21.67 -9.97 -8.43
CA ALA A 168 20.60 -10.62 -7.65
C ALA A 168 19.66 -9.61 -6.96
N ARG A 169 19.73 -8.31 -7.31
CA ARG A 169 18.93 -7.25 -6.71
C ARG A 169 17.41 -7.50 -6.79
N HIS A 170 16.96 -8.22 -7.81
CA HIS A 170 15.57 -8.65 -7.94
C HIS A 170 15.07 -9.52 -6.76
N TRP A 171 15.96 -10.18 -6.00
CA TRP A 171 15.57 -10.94 -4.82
C TRP A 171 15.17 -10.04 -3.65
N ALA A 172 15.82 -8.88 -3.49
CA ALA A 172 15.40 -7.90 -2.47
C ALA A 172 13.97 -7.39 -2.79
N PHE A 173 13.69 -7.07 -4.05
CA PHE A 173 12.35 -6.70 -4.51
C PHE A 173 11.32 -7.82 -4.26
N ARG A 174 11.66 -9.08 -4.61
CA ARG A 174 10.78 -10.24 -4.34
C ARG A 174 10.53 -10.44 -2.85
N GLY A 175 11.53 -10.18 -1.98
CA GLY A 175 11.37 -10.22 -0.53
C GLY A 175 10.33 -9.21 -0.05
N VAL A 176 10.39 -7.98 -0.55
CA VAL A 176 9.42 -6.92 -0.24
C VAL A 176 8.00 -7.33 -0.66
N ILE A 177 7.83 -7.86 -1.88
CA ILE A 177 6.53 -8.37 -2.34
C ILE A 177 6.05 -9.54 -1.47
N GLY A 178 6.95 -10.44 -1.07
CA GLY A 178 6.62 -11.56 -0.16
C GLY A 178 6.05 -11.07 1.17
N VAL A 179 6.63 -10.03 1.76
CA VAL A 179 6.10 -9.44 3.01
C VAL A 179 4.74 -8.78 2.79
N ALA A 180 4.56 -8.04 1.70
CA ALA A 180 3.25 -7.46 1.38
C ALA A 180 2.15 -8.54 1.28
N LEU A 181 2.47 -9.71 0.72
CA LEU A 181 1.54 -10.85 0.68
C LEU A 181 1.25 -11.43 2.07
N VAL A 182 2.25 -11.51 2.94
CA VAL A 182 2.07 -11.90 4.35
C VAL A 182 1.16 -10.91 5.07
N ASP A 183 1.35 -9.61 4.88
CA ASP A 183 0.52 -8.56 5.49
C ASP A 183 -0.94 -8.65 5.02
N VAL A 184 -1.18 -8.89 3.73
CA VAL A 184 -2.53 -9.12 3.21
C VAL A 184 -3.16 -10.39 3.82
N ALA A 185 -2.39 -11.48 3.94
CA ALA A 185 -2.86 -12.70 4.58
C ALA A 185 -3.20 -12.50 6.07
N LEU A 186 -2.38 -11.73 6.79
CA LEU A 186 -2.64 -11.33 8.19
C LEU A 186 -3.92 -10.51 8.32
N LEU A 187 -4.13 -9.56 7.42
CA LEU A 187 -5.33 -8.73 7.42
C LEU A 187 -6.60 -9.58 7.24
N ILE A 188 -6.57 -10.51 6.30
CA ILE A 188 -7.71 -11.43 6.03
C ILE A 188 -7.94 -12.38 7.23
N ALA A 189 -6.87 -13.00 7.72
CA ALA A 189 -6.95 -13.95 8.83
C ALA A 189 -7.26 -13.28 10.18
N GLY A 190 -6.89 -12.01 10.35
CA GLY A 190 -7.15 -11.21 11.55
C GLY A 190 -8.63 -10.89 11.76
N GLY A 191 -9.48 -11.10 10.76
CA GLY A 191 -10.91 -10.79 10.85
C GLY A 191 -11.16 -9.30 11.10
N ALA A 192 -10.44 -8.44 10.40
CA ALA A 192 -10.52 -6.97 10.54
C ALA A 192 -11.95 -6.40 10.34
N LEU A 193 -12.89 -7.23 9.96
CA LEU A 193 -14.30 -6.91 9.70
C LEU A 193 -15.27 -7.60 10.70
N GLN A 194 -14.76 -8.24 11.77
CA GLN A 194 -15.60 -8.84 12.82
C GLN A 194 -15.86 -7.89 13.97
#